data_9564ee9e3cea4ae44c6352a0c401ad67
#
_entry.id   9564ee9e3cea4ae44c6352a0c401ad67
#
_cell.length_a   1.000
_cell.length_b   1.000
_cell.length_c   1.000
_cell.angle_alpha   90.00
_cell.angle_beta   90.00
_cell.angle_gamma   90.00
#
_symmetry.space_group_name_H-M   'P 1'
#
loop_
_entity.id
_entity.type
_entity.pdbx_description
1 polymer ?
#
loop_
_entity_poly.entity_id
_entity_poly.type
_entity_poly.pdbx_seq_one_letter_code
_entity_poly.pdbx_strand_id
1 'polypeptide(L)'
;MEEGDVVCLERSYVNGVQTYTLTFFGPNQVQVSPACFTIIQNVNDSEKVYPLTTLRVEGPLQQIFFGAPGTGKSHTINQMCAEYENYRTTFHPDTDYAAFVGSYKPITVRVPVYGIQGTKLRDEEGKTILEDRIVYRYIFQSFLKAYIAAWREQQNEEPKPVFLIIEEINRGNCAQIFGDIFQLLDRNEAGFSDYPIVADDDLAQELKRVLGDFKIVNAENINALYKGGKDVVAQVKSGSHLLLPNNLYIWATMNTSDQSLFPIDSAFKRRWDWKYIKIKDAEKGYRITFSNGHQYDWWQFISAINAEIEGGEIQQEDKKLGYFFAKAYDGKISAETFVSKVLFYLYNDVF
;
A
#
# COMPACT_ATOMS: atom_id res chain seq x y z
N MET A 1 16.73 10.63 -11.06
CA MET A 1 17.91 11.44 -10.69
C MET A 1 19.10 10.54 -10.86
N GLU A 2 20.11 11.01 -11.55
CA GLU A 2 21.36 10.27 -11.69
C GLU A 2 22.30 10.62 -10.53
N GLU A 3 23.29 9.79 -10.29
CA GLU A 3 24.28 10.03 -9.23
C GLU A 3 25.02 11.34 -9.52
N GLY A 4 24.93 12.31 -8.62
CA GLY A 4 25.50 13.66 -8.79
C GLY A 4 24.50 14.76 -9.13
N ASP A 5 23.20 14.47 -9.31
CA ASP A 5 22.19 15.51 -9.50
C ASP A 5 21.97 16.30 -8.21
N VAL A 6 21.93 17.64 -8.33
CA VAL A 6 21.68 18.54 -7.22
C VAL A 6 20.28 19.11 -7.34
N VAL A 7 19.52 19.08 -6.24
CA VAL A 7 18.18 19.65 -6.16
C VAL A 7 18.24 20.90 -5.28
N CYS A 8 17.81 22.05 -5.82
CA CYS A 8 17.71 23.28 -5.08
C CYS A 8 16.24 23.62 -4.84
N LEU A 9 15.85 23.85 -3.58
CA LEU A 9 14.54 24.32 -3.21
C LEU A 9 14.62 25.80 -2.80
N GLU A 10 14.09 26.68 -3.63
CA GLU A 10 14.00 28.11 -3.34
C GLU A 10 12.60 28.47 -2.84
N ARG A 11 12.58 29.23 -1.76
CA ARG A 11 11.36 29.82 -1.21
C ARG A 11 11.27 31.28 -1.64
N SER A 12 10.21 31.64 -2.29
CA SER A 12 9.93 33.02 -2.70
C SER A 12 8.52 33.45 -2.28
N TYR A 13 8.28 34.78 -2.30
CA TYR A 13 6.96 35.33 -2.08
C TYR A 13 6.55 36.10 -3.34
N VAL A 14 5.48 35.66 -3.98
CA VAL A 14 4.91 36.35 -5.15
C VAL A 14 3.52 36.83 -4.75
N ASN A 15 3.31 38.13 -4.83
CA ASN A 15 2.04 38.77 -4.45
C ASN A 15 1.52 38.43 -3.03
N GLY A 16 2.44 38.23 -2.08
CA GLY A 16 2.09 37.86 -0.69
C GLY A 16 1.80 36.36 -0.49
N VAL A 17 1.87 35.55 -1.53
CA VAL A 17 1.74 34.08 -1.46
C VAL A 17 3.12 33.45 -1.41
N GLN A 18 3.30 32.55 -0.46
CA GLN A 18 4.54 31.78 -0.35
C GLN A 18 4.59 30.73 -1.45
N THR A 19 5.63 30.81 -2.30
CA THR A 19 5.88 29.87 -3.40
C THR A 19 7.21 29.15 -3.19
N TYR A 20 7.27 27.92 -3.66
CA TYR A 20 8.49 27.11 -3.66
C TYR A 20 8.84 26.71 -5.08
N THR A 21 10.07 27.00 -5.47
CA THR A 21 10.60 26.58 -6.78
C THR A 21 11.63 25.46 -6.57
N LEU A 22 11.42 24.35 -7.25
CA LEU A 22 12.32 23.20 -7.23
C LEU A 22 13.10 23.18 -8.54
N THR A 23 14.42 23.35 -8.45
CA THR A 23 15.29 23.35 -9.63
C THR A 23 16.24 22.16 -9.58
N PHE A 24 16.32 21.42 -10.66
CA PHE A 24 17.20 20.27 -10.82
C PHE A 24 18.42 20.68 -11.65
N PHE A 25 19.60 20.34 -11.16
CA PHE A 25 20.86 20.61 -11.85
C PHE A 25 21.61 19.29 -12.03
N GLY A 26 22.08 19.03 -13.24
CA GLY A 26 22.99 17.93 -13.50
C GLY A 26 24.39 18.20 -12.94
N PRO A 27 25.23 17.15 -12.78
CA PRO A 27 26.50 17.21 -12.04
C PRO A 27 27.53 18.22 -12.54
N ASN A 28 27.38 18.74 -13.75
CA ASN A 28 28.31 19.72 -14.36
C ASN A 28 27.78 21.15 -14.40
N GLN A 29 26.64 21.46 -13.78
CA GLN A 29 25.94 22.74 -13.95
C GLN A 29 25.98 23.65 -12.72
N VAL A 30 26.59 23.25 -11.62
CA VAL A 30 26.48 23.99 -10.35
C VAL A 30 27.85 24.42 -9.82
N GLN A 31 28.07 25.75 -9.73
CA GLN A 31 29.02 26.30 -8.76
C GLN A 31 28.29 26.44 -7.41
N VAL A 32 28.50 25.51 -6.51
CA VAL A 32 27.79 25.45 -5.23
C VAL A 32 28.59 26.20 -4.15
N SER A 33 27.89 27.07 -3.42
CA SER A 33 28.42 27.71 -2.20
C SER A 33 28.76 26.66 -1.14
N PRO A 34 29.88 26.78 -0.40
CA PRO A 34 30.32 25.78 0.60
C PRO A 34 29.30 25.43 1.69
N ALA A 35 28.31 26.27 1.95
CA ALA A 35 27.28 26.05 2.94
C ALA A 35 26.25 24.94 2.58
N CYS A 36 26.12 24.61 1.30
CA CYS A 36 25.20 23.56 0.85
C CYS A 36 25.83 22.15 0.89
N PHE A 37 27.15 22.04 1.00
CA PHE A 37 27.88 20.77 0.92
C PHE A 37 27.90 19.93 2.19
N THR A 38 27.57 20.50 3.34
CA THR A 38 27.76 19.82 4.64
C THR A 38 26.79 18.66 4.87
N ILE A 39 25.73 18.56 4.08
CA ILE A 39 24.67 17.52 4.25
C ILE A 39 24.98 16.24 3.45
N ILE A 40 25.78 16.32 2.39
CA ILE A 40 25.98 15.18 1.44
C ILE A 40 27.31 14.44 1.65
N GLN A 41 28.29 15.00 2.36
CA GLN A 41 29.64 14.42 2.48
C GLN A 41 29.81 13.34 3.56
N ASN A 42 28.80 12.91 4.27
CA ASN A 42 28.89 11.86 5.29
C ASN A 42 28.29 10.51 4.91
N VAL A 43 28.13 10.23 3.63
CA VAL A 43 27.90 8.85 3.18
C VAL A 43 29.27 8.25 2.85
N ASN A 44 30.08 7.99 3.87
CA ASN A 44 31.12 6.97 3.75
C ASN A 44 30.38 5.63 3.65
N ASP A 45 30.35 5.10 2.44
CA ASP A 45 30.10 3.69 2.16
C ASP A 45 31.17 2.82 2.85
N SER A 46 31.05 2.65 4.15
CA SER A 46 31.45 1.41 4.73
C SER A 46 30.35 0.43 4.38
N GLU A 47 30.65 -0.54 3.52
CA GLU A 47 29.82 -1.72 3.28
C GLU A 47 29.39 -2.29 4.63
N LYS A 48 28.24 -1.84 5.13
CA LYS A 48 27.56 -2.52 6.23
C LYS A 48 26.97 -3.78 5.63
N VAL A 49 27.71 -4.87 5.75
CA VAL A 49 27.22 -6.21 5.42
C VAL A 49 26.06 -6.49 6.38
N TYR A 50 24.84 -6.31 5.91
CA TYR A 50 23.66 -6.73 6.64
C TYR A 50 23.55 -8.26 6.53
N PRO A 51 23.58 -8.98 7.66
CA PRO A 51 23.57 -10.46 7.65
C PRO A 51 22.21 -11.06 7.23
N LEU A 52 21.22 -10.24 6.93
CA LEU A 52 19.87 -10.67 6.58
C LEU A 52 19.65 -10.52 5.08
N THR A 53 19.87 -11.60 4.34
CA THR A 53 19.56 -11.68 2.91
C THR A 53 18.06 -11.89 2.73
N THR A 54 17.40 -10.93 2.12
CA THR A 54 16.03 -11.10 1.61
C THR A 54 16.06 -10.91 0.10
N LEU A 55 15.28 -11.68 -0.63
CA LEU A 55 14.99 -11.39 -2.04
C LEU A 55 14.31 -10.03 -2.08
N ARG A 56 15.02 -8.98 -2.51
CA ARG A 56 14.46 -7.63 -2.59
C ARG A 56 13.78 -7.43 -3.93
N VAL A 57 12.57 -6.92 -3.87
CA VAL A 57 11.89 -6.37 -5.04
C VAL A 57 12.48 -4.98 -5.30
N GLU A 58 12.54 -4.59 -6.57
CA GLU A 58 12.91 -3.22 -6.94
C GLU A 58 11.85 -2.24 -6.41
N GLY A 59 12.19 -1.52 -5.37
CA GLY A 59 11.32 -0.54 -4.72
C GLY A 59 11.39 -0.58 -3.19
N PRO A 60 10.94 0.49 -2.53
CA PRO A 60 10.94 0.61 -1.07
C PRO A 60 9.88 -0.30 -0.42
N LEU A 61 10.08 -0.60 0.87
CA LEU A 61 9.14 -1.41 1.66
C LEU A 61 7.76 -0.76 1.79
N GLN A 62 7.70 0.59 1.86
CA GLN A 62 6.44 1.33 1.92
C GLN A 62 6.40 2.34 0.77
N GLN A 63 5.41 2.21 -0.12
CA GLN A 63 5.31 3.10 -1.28
C GLN A 63 3.85 3.47 -1.60
N ILE A 64 3.61 4.76 -1.83
CA ILE A 64 2.34 5.27 -2.36
C ILE A 64 2.51 5.62 -3.84
N PHE A 65 1.75 4.96 -4.69
CA PHE A 65 1.62 5.26 -6.11
C PHE A 65 0.49 6.27 -6.28
N PHE A 66 0.81 7.49 -6.67
CA PHE A 66 -0.18 8.56 -6.77
C PHE A 66 -0.22 9.17 -8.18
N GLY A 67 -1.32 9.84 -8.49
CA GLY A 67 -1.53 10.51 -9.77
C GLY A 67 -3.00 10.48 -10.19
N ALA A 68 -3.28 11.02 -11.36
CA ALA A 68 -4.61 11.15 -11.92
C ALA A 68 -5.34 9.80 -12.07
N PRO A 69 -6.69 9.78 -12.10
CA PRO A 69 -7.45 8.57 -12.35
C PRO A 69 -7.14 7.99 -13.74
N GLY A 70 -7.05 6.66 -13.82
CA GLY A 70 -6.77 5.98 -15.09
C GLY A 70 -5.31 6.00 -15.57
N THR A 71 -4.34 6.37 -14.72
CA THR A 71 -2.91 6.31 -15.08
C THR A 71 -2.30 4.91 -15.00
N GLY A 72 -3.03 3.92 -14.47
CA GLY A 72 -2.55 2.53 -14.38
C GLY A 72 -1.82 2.21 -13.08
N LYS A 73 -2.02 2.97 -12.00
CA LYS A 73 -1.40 2.74 -10.68
C LYS A 73 -1.52 1.29 -10.20
N SER A 74 -2.74 0.78 -10.07
CA SER A 74 -2.99 -0.60 -9.62
C SER A 74 -2.44 -1.65 -10.59
N HIS A 75 -2.43 -1.35 -11.88
CA HIS A 75 -1.83 -2.23 -12.89
C HIS A 75 -0.32 -2.34 -12.71
N THR A 76 0.35 -1.22 -12.48
CA THR A 76 1.80 -1.18 -12.21
C THR A 76 2.14 -2.01 -10.97
N ILE A 77 1.41 -1.84 -9.87
CA ILE A 77 1.59 -2.65 -8.66
C ILE A 77 1.39 -4.13 -8.98
N ASN A 78 0.31 -4.49 -9.70
CA ASN A 78 0.02 -5.87 -10.05
C ASN A 78 1.15 -6.52 -10.85
N GLN A 79 1.75 -5.80 -11.79
CA GLN A 79 2.89 -6.32 -12.56
C GLN A 79 4.12 -6.56 -11.67
N MET A 80 4.40 -5.64 -10.74
CA MET A 80 5.58 -5.73 -9.88
C MET A 80 5.45 -6.83 -8.82
N CYS A 81 4.24 -7.13 -8.35
CA CYS A 81 4.01 -8.16 -7.32
C CYS A 81 3.40 -9.47 -7.83
N ALA A 82 3.34 -9.68 -9.17
CA ALA A 82 2.63 -10.80 -9.78
C ALA A 82 3.11 -12.19 -9.32
N GLU A 83 4.41 -12.33 -9.03
CA GLU A 83 5.03 -13.59 -8.64
C GLU A 83 5.08 -13.80 -7.12
N TYR A 84 4.59 -12.83 -6.34
CA TYR A 84 4.67 -12.86 -4.89
C TYR A 84 3.31 -13.00 -4.22
N GLU A 85 3.30 -13.57 -3.04
CA GLU A 85 2.10 -13.63 -2.21
C GLU A 85 1.65 -12.21 -1.85
N ASN A 86 0.38 -11.89 -2.15
CA ASN A 86 -0.14 -10.56 -1.92
C ASN A 86 -1.54 -10.59 -1.32
N TYR A 87 -1.81 -9.59 -0.48
CA TYR A 87 -3.07 -9.35 0.20
C TYR A 87 -3.55 -7.95 -0.15
N ARG A 88 -4.78 -7.83 -0.59
CA ARG A 88 -5.33 -6.57 -1.09
C ARG A 88 -6.52 -6.12 -0.26
N THR A 89 -6.59 -4.83 -0.03
CA THR A 89 -7.73 -4.16 0.60
C THR A 89 -7.97 -2.81 -0.08
N THR A 90 -9.19 -2.29 0.03
CA THR A 90 -9.55 -0.96 -0.44
C THR A 90 -10.03 -0.15 0.76
N PHE A 91 -9.51 1.06 0.94
CA PHE A 91 -10.02 1.94 1.97
C PHE A 91 -11.26 2.68 1.47
N HIS A 92 -12.19 2.91 2.36
CA HIS A 92 -13.40 3.71 2.18
C HIS A 92 -13.73 4.44 3.49
N PRO A 93 -14.63 5.43 3.50
CA PRO A 93 -14.88 6.25 4.68
C PRO A 93 -15.23 5.47 5.95
N ASP A 94 -15.89 4.32 5.82
CA ASP A 94 -16.29 3.47 6.96
C ASP A 94 -15.24 2.41 7.32
N THR A 95 -14.06 2.42 6.70
CA THR A 95 -12.99 1.49 7.05
C THR A 95 -12.41 1.89 8.40
N ASP A 96 -12.31 0.93 9.30
CA ASP A 96 -11.76 1.08 10.63
C ASP A 96 -10.61 0.09 10.89
N TYR A 97 -10.03 0.14 12.09
CA TYR A 97 -8.99 -0.77 12.54
C TYR A 97 -9.45 -2.24 12.47
N ALA A 98 -10.68 -2.52 12.89
CA ALA A 98 -11.22 -3.88 12.89
C ALA A 98 -11.39 -4.47 11.49
N ALA A 99 -11.71 -3.62 10.50
CA ALA A 99 -11.82 -4.02 9.09
C ALA A 99 -10.46 -4.21 8.41
N PHE A 100 -9.42 -3.55 8.92
CA PHE A 100 -8.07 -3.61 8.35
C PHE A 100 -7.18 -4.64 9.03
N VAL A 101 -7.16 -4.67 10.35
CA VAL A 101 -6.31 -5.55 11.18
C VAL A 101 -7.04 -6.85 11.52
N GLY A 102 -8.17 -6.74 12.18
CA GLY A 102 -9.00 -7.89 12.60
C GLY A 102 -9.78 -7.60 13.87
N SER A 103 -10.72 -8.49 14.16
CA SER A 103 -11.52 -8.44 15.37
C SER A 103 -12.25 -9.75 15.62
N TYR A 104 -12.77 -9.95 16.82
CA TYR A 104 -13.71 -11.02 17.11
C TYR A 104 -15.04 -10.78 16.41
N LYS A 105 -15.50 -11.79 15.66
CA LYS A 105 -16.82 -11.77 14.99
C LYS A 105 -17.61 -13.01 15.36
N PRO A 106 -18.94 -12.92 15.54
CA PRO A 106 -19.79 -14.08 15.66
C PRO A 106 -19.78 -14.87 14.35
N ILE A 107 -19.56 -16.17 14.46
CA ILE A 107 -19.66 -17.10 13.33
C ILE A 107 -20.56 -18.26 13.72
N THR A 108 -21.33 -18.78 12.78
CA THR A 108 -22.09 -19.99 12.96
C THR A 108 -21.23 -21.20 12.65
N VAL A 109 -21.12 -22.12 13.59
CA VAL A 109 -20.43 -23.40 13.43
C VAL A 109 -21.41 -24.55 13.68
N ARG A 110 -21.30 -25.62 12.90
CA ARG A 110 -22.04 -26.84 13.14
C ARG A 110 -21.30 -27.72 14.13
N VAL A 111 -21.89 -27.98 15.24
CA VAL A 111 -21.31 -28.82 16.30
C VAL A 111 -22.18 -30.06 16.54
N PRO A 112 -21.57 -31.20 16.91
CA PRO A 112 -22.33 -32.37 17.29
C PRO A 112 -23.24 -32.12 18.50
N VAL A 113 -24.46 -32.63 18.45
CA VAL A 113 -25.34 -32.68 19.64
C VAL A 113 -24.92 -33.87 20.47
N TYR A 114 -24.81 -33.65 21.79
CA TYR A 114 -24.43 -34.69 22.77
C TYR A 114 -25.60 -35.01 23.67
N GLY A 115 -25.79 -36.31 23.91
CA GLY A 115 -26.72 -36.80 24.92
C GLY A 115 -26.18 -36.64 26.34
N ILE A 116 -27.01 -36.99 27.36
CA ILE A 116 -26.72 -36.83 28.79
C ILE A 116 -25.40 -37.52 29.22
N GLN A 117 -25.01 -38.59 28.55
CA GLN A 117 -23.75 -39.32 28.82
C GLN A 117 -22.55 -38.86 28.00
N GLY A 118 -22.63 -37.69 27.33
CA GLY A 118 -21.56 -37.18 26.51
C GLY A 118 -21.33 -37.93 25.19
N THR A 119 -22.26 -38.81 24.80
CA THR A 119 -22.23 -39.53 23.51
C THR A 119 -22.86 -38.65 22.41
N LYS A 120 -22.25 -38.65 21.20
CA LYS A 120 -22.81 -37.94 20.03
C LYS A 120 -24.15 -38.58 19.67
N LEU A 121 -25.19 -37.77 19.58
CA LEU A 121 -26.49 -38.23 19.07
C LEU A 121 -26.39 -38.50 17.55
N ARG A 122 -27.10 -39.54 17.13
CA ARG A 122 -27.19 -39.95 15.73
C ARG A 122 -28.66 -40.03 15.31
N ASP A 123 -28.93 -39.75 14.05
CA ASP A 123 -30.23 -39.95 13.44
C ASP A 123 -30.48 -41.42 13.11
N GLU A 124 -31.65 -41.72 12.54
CA GLU A 124 -32.06 -43.07 12.17
C GLU A 124 -31.16 -43.72 11.10
N GLU A 125 -30.41 -42.88 10.32
CA GLU A 125 -29.44 -43.29 9.31
C GLU A 125 -28.02 -43.48 9.91
N GLY A 126 -27.82 -43.24 11.19
CA GLY A 126 -26.54 -43.34 11.89
C GLY A 126 -25.63 -42.14 11.73
N LYS A 127 -26.07 -41.04 11.09
CA LYS A 127 -25.34 -39.79 10.95
C LYS A 127 -25.38 -39.00 12.27
N THR A 128 -24.26 -38.33 12.60
CA THR A 128 -24.21 -37.43 13.76
C THR A 128 -25.16 -36.25 13.55
N ILE A 129 -26.03 -36.03 14.51
CA ILE A 129 -26.92 -34.86 14.57
C ILE A 129 -26.07 -33.63 14.88
N LEU A 130 -26.17 -32.59 14.03
CA LEU A 130 -25.46 -31.33 14.18
C LEU A 130 -26.46 -30.23 14.53
N GLU A 131 -26.04 -29.31 15.40
CA GLU A 131 -26.75 -28.06 15.66
C GLU A 131 -25.90 -26.87 15.22
N ASP A 132 -26.55 -25.80 14.83
CA ASP A 132 -25.89 -24.53 14.56
C ASP A 132 -25.67 -23.80 15.89
N ARG A 133 -24.39 -23.47 16.17
CA ARG A 133 -24.01 -22.71 17.36
C ARG A 133 -23.25 -21.48 17.00
N ILE A 134 -23.60 -20.33 17.57
CA ILE A 134 -22.84 -19.09 17.42
C ILE A 134 -21.66 -19.14 18.36
N VAL A 135 -20.46 -18.96 17.80
CA VAL A 135 -19.20 -18.82 18.56
C VAL A 135 -18.49 -17.55 18.08
N TYR A 136 -17.74 -16.93 18.97
CA TYR A 136 -16.89 -15.81 18.59
C TYR A 136 -15.54 -16.34 18.13
N ARG A 137 -15.05 -15.82 16.99
CA ARG A 137 -13.73 -16.15 16.45
C ARG A 137 -13.03 -14.88 16.00
N TYR A 138 -11.76 -14.77 16.30
CA TYR A 138 -10.95 -13.68 15.76
C TYR A 138 -10.77 -13.87 14.24
N ILE A 139 -11.15 -12.88 13.47
CA ILE A 139 -11.05 -12.90 12.01
C ILE A 139 -9.91 -11.97 11.60
N PHE A 140 -8.80 -12.56 11.16
CA PHE A 140 -7.69 -11.82 10.61
C PHE A 140 -8.09 -11.13 9.30
N GLN A 141 -7.81 -9.83 9.20
CA GLN A 141 -8.03 -9.05 7.99
C GLN A 141 -6.73 -8.90 7.19
N SER A 142 -6.74 -8.08 6.15
CA SER A 142 -5.66 -8.02 5.15
C SER A 142 -4.29 -7.73 5.78
N PHE A 143 -4.22 -6.81 6.76
CA PHE A 143 -2.96 -6.51 7.45
C PHE A 143 -2.39 -7.72 8.18
N LEU A 144 -3.16 -8.34 9.06
CA LEU A 144 -2.66 -9.49 9.82
C LEU A 144 -2.40 -10.72 8.95
N LYS A 145 -3.18 -10.92 7.88
CA LYS A 145 -2.90 -12.00 6.91
C LYS A 145 -1.53 -11.80 6.26
N ALA A 146 -1.24 -10.59 5.77
CA ALA A 146 0.06 -10.26 5.18
C ALA A 146 1.19 -10.35 6.22
N TYR A 147 0.96 -9.85 7.43
CA TYR A 147 1.89 -9.92 8.55
C TYR A 147 2.29 -11.36 8.90
N ILE A 148 1.30 -12.24 9.08
CA ILE A 148 1.52 -13.65 9.39
C ILE A 148 2.24 -14.37 8.23
N ALA A 149 1.85 -14.08 6.99
CA ALA A 149 2.50 -14.65 5.82
C ALA A 149 3.98 -14.23 5.72
N ALA A 150 4.28 -12.96 6.00
CA ALA A 150 5.65 -12.47 5.99
C ALA A 150 6.51 -13.13 7.09
N TRP A 151 5.98 -13.29 8.30
CA TRP A 151 6.67 -14.03 9.36
C TRP A 151 6.80 -15.53 9.06
N ARG A 152 5.84 -16.13 8.34
CA ARG A 152 5.96 -17.51 7.87
C ARG A 152 7.15 -17.67 6.92
N GLU A 153 7.38 -16.72 6.04
CA GLU A 153 8.53 -16.71 5.13
C GLU A 153 9.88 -16.60 5.87
N GLN A 154 9.93 -15.95 7.05
CA GLN A 154 11.13 -15.87 7.87
C GLN A 154 11.61 -17.24 8.44
N GLN A 155 10.89 -18.31 8.17
CA GLN A 155 11.34 -19.68 8.45
C GLN A 155 12.30 -20.22 7.36
N ASN A 156 12.50 -19.48 6.27
CA ASN A 156 13.44 -19.81 5.21
C ASN A 156 14.74 -19.00 5.36
N GLU A 157 15.84 -19.49 4.83
CA GLU A 157 17.09 -18.76 4.77
C GLU A 157 16.98 -17.49 3.94
N GLU A 158 16.22 -17.56 2.84
CA GLU A 158 15.90 -16.44 1.96
C GLU A 158 14.38 -16.18 1.97
N PRO A 159 13.88 -15.35 2.89
CA PRO A 159 12.45 -15.03 2.97
C PRO A 159 11.95 -14.33 1.70
N LYS A 160 10.89 -14.86 1.11
CA LYS A 160 10.26 -14.25 -0.07
C LYS A 160 9.50 -12.98 0.32
N PRO A 161 9.45 -11.98 -0.57
CA PRO A 161 8.60 -10.81 -0.41
C PRO A 161 7.12 -11.19 -0.28
N VAL A 162 6.43 -10.51 0.64
CA VAL A 162 4.97 -10.57 0.80
C VAL A 162 4.43 -9.15 0.68
N PHE A 163 3.33 -8.97 -0.03
CA PHE A 163 2.76 -7.66 -0.29
C PHE A 163 1.42 -7.46 0.42
N LEU A 164 1.30 -6.33 1.09
CA LEU A 164 0.02 -5.74 1.47
C LEU A 164 -0.27 -4.57 0.54
N ILE A 165 -1.35 -4.67 -0.22
CA ILE A 165 -1.72 -3.66 -1.20
C ILE A 165 -2.99 -2.95 -0.73
N ILE A 166 -2.89 -1.63 -0.57
CA ILE A 166 -3.98 -0.77 -0.11
C ILE A 166 -4.43 0.11 -1.27
N GLU A 167 -5.61 -0.16 -1.82
CA GLU A 167 -6.20 0.70 -2.85
C GLU A 167 -6.90 1.89 -2.19
N GLU A 168 -6.78 3.06 -2.83
CA GLU A 168 -7.45 4.30 -2.43
C GLU A 168 -7.17 4.69 -0.97
N ILE A 169 -5.90 4.71 -0.57
CA ILE A 169 -5.49 4.89 0.83
C ILE A 169 -6.06 6.18 1.47
N ASN A 170 -6.27 7.23 0.69
CA ASN A 170 -6.79 8.52 1.14
C ASN A 170 -8.34 8.58 1.20
N ARG A 171 -9.05 7.50 0.84
CA ARG A 171 -10.51 7.42 1.04
C ARG A 171 -10.92 7.03 2.45
N GLY A 172 -10.00 6.55 3.25
CA GLY A 172 -10.21 6.26 4.67
C GLY A 172 -9.37 7.14 5.58
N ASN A 173 -9.79 7.27 6.83
CA ASN A 173 -9.01 7.96 7.85
C ASN A 173 -7.81 7.09 8.26
N CYS A 174 -6.64 7.33 7.67
CA CYS A 174 -5.44 6.52 7.92
C CYS A 174 -5.06 6.45 9.40
N ALA A 175 -5.19 7.53 10.16
CA ALA A 175 -4.87 7.55 11.59
C ALA A 175 -5.78 6.57 12.38
N GLN A 176 -7.07 6.54 12.07
CA GLN A 176 -8.03 5.65 12.70
C GLN A 176 -7.84 4.19 12.24
N ILE A 177 -7.58 3.98 10.94
CA ILE A 177 -7.45 2.63 10.37
C ILE A 177 -6.18 1.94 10.84
N PHE A 178 -5.07 2.66 10.89
CA PHE A 178 -3.80 2.09 11.34
C PHE A 178 -3.69 2.05 12.87
N GLY A 179 -4.29 3.01 13.60
CA GLY A 179 -4.15 3.06 15.05
C GLY A 179 -2.68 2.95 15.49
N ASP A 180 -2.41 2.11 16.48
CA ASP A 180 -1.06 1.93 17.03
C ASP A 180 -0.08 1.25 16.06
N ILE A 181 -0.57 0.44 15.10
CA ILE A 181 0.32 -0.20 14.11
C ILE A 181 1.01 0.79 13.18
N PHE A 182 0.56 2.04 13.16
CA PHE A 182 1.21 3.13 12.47
C PHE A 182 2.70 3.30 12.86
N GLN A 183 3.05 3.06 14.14
CA GLN A 183 4.43 3.15 14.63
C GLN A 183 5.34 2.09 14.00
N LEU A 184 4.77 0.96 13.59
CA LEU A 184 5.54 -0.12 12.95
C LEU A 184 6.08 0.25 11.57
N LEU A 185 5.55 1.31 10.95
CA LEU A 185 6.01 1.80 9.65
C LEU A 185 7.37 2.51 9.73
N ASP A 186 7.85 2.90 10.91
CA ASP A 186 9.22 3.34 11.09
C ASP A 186 10.14 2.11 11.01
N ARG A 187 10.95 2.02 9.95
CA ARG A 187 11.83 0.88 9.67
C ARG A 187 13.28 1.22 9.97
N ASN A 188 14.00 0.27 10.55
CA ASN A 188 15.45 0.36 10.70
C ASN A 188 16.17 0.05 9.37
N GLU A 189 17.51 0.20 9.36
CA GLU A 189 18.35 -0.03 8.18
C GLU A 189 18.26 -1.46 7.63
N ALA A 190 17.93 -2.45 8.47
CA ALA A 190 17.71 -3.84 8.05
C ALA A 190 16.29 -4.11 7.53
N GLY A 191 15.39 -3.10 7.56
CA GLY A 191 14.02 -3.16 7.05
C GLY A 191 12.99 -3.72 8.03
N PHE A 192 13.35 -4.01 9.28
CA PHE A 192 12.39 -4.35 10.35
C PHE A 192 11.83 -3.08 11.00
N SER A 193 10.66 -3.16 11.66
CA SER A 193 10.19 -2.02 12.45
C SER A 193 11.22 -1.60 13.48
N ASP A 194 11.48 -0.31 13.62
CA ASP A 194 12.46 0.22 14.57
C ASP A 194 11.99 0.02 16.02
N TYR A 195 10.67 0.16 16.23
CA TYR A 195 10.04 0.01 17.53
C TYR A 195 8.96 -1.07 17.51
N PRO A 196 9.15 -2.21 18.23
CA PRO A 196 8.05 -3.15 18.47
C PRO A 196 6.95 -2.49 19.29
N ILE A 197 5.69 -2.79 18.99
CA ILE A 197 4.54 -2.34 19.79
C ILE A 197 3.91 -3.51 20.55
N VAL A 198 3.34 -3.23 21.71
CA VAL A 198 2.61 -4.22 22.51
C VAL A 198 1.26 -4.52 21.84
N ALA A 199 0.94 -5.78 21.66
CA ALA A 199 -0.38 -6.21 21.20
C ALA A 199 -1.40 -6.20 22.37
N ASP A 200 -2.68 -5.98 22.06
CA ASP A 200 -3.73 -6.23 23.02
C ASP A 200 -3.85 -7.75 23.34
N ASP A 201 -4.46 -8.08 24.46
CA ASP A 201 -4.50 -9.46 24.95
C ASP A 201 -5.21 -10.42 23.98
N ASP A 202 -6.26 -9.98 23.31
CA ASP A 202 -7.01 -10.77 22.34
C ASP A 202 -6.16 -11.11 21.12
N LEU A 203 -5.52 -10.09 20.57
CA LEU A 203 -4.62 -10.22 19.42
C LEU A 203 -3.39 -11.07 19.81
N ALA A 204 -2.82 -10.84 21.00
CA ALA A 204 -1.67 -11.59 21.48
C ALA A 204 -1.95 -13.10 21.55
N GLN A 205 -3.12 -13.48 22.05
CA GLN A 205 -3.53 -14.87 22.16
C GLN A 205 -3.64 -15.56 20.79
N GLU A 206 -4.25 -14.86 19.83
CA GLU A 206 -4.43 -15.38 18.48
C GLU A 206 -3.11 -15.43 17.68
N LEU A 207 -2.24 -14.44 17.85
CA LEU A 207 -0.92 -14.45 17.21
C LEU A 207 -0.05 -15.56 17.80
N LYS A 208 -0.06 -15.76 19.11
CA LYS A 208 0.65 -16.88 19.75
C LYS A 208 0.22 -18.23 19.19
N ARG A 209 -1.09 -18.41 18.95
CA ARG A 209 -1.63 -19.65 18.37
C ARG A 209 -1.11 -19.91 16.97
N VAL A 210 -0.82 -18.85 16.19
CA VAL A 210 -0.40 -18.98 14.80
C VAL A 210 1.12 -18.94 14.65
N LEU A 211 1.80 -18.04 15.38
CA LEU A 211 3.25 -17.79 15.23
C LEU A 211 4.10 -18.62 16.20
N GLY A 212 3.50 -19.16 17.28
CA GLY A 212 4.22 -19.82 18.37
C GLY A 212 5.15 -20.95 17.92
N ASP A 213 4.71 -21.72 16.92
CA ASP A 213 5.45 -22.87 16.40
C ASP A 213 6.43 -22.52 15.27
N PHE A 214 6.45 -21.25 14.80
CA PHE A 214 7.35 -20.85 13.72
C PHE A 214 8.82 -20.95 14.14
N LYS A 215 9.64 -21.52 13.27
CA LYS A 215 11.09 -21.63 13.45
C LYS A 215 11.77 -20.54 12.63
N ILE A 216 12.01 -19.39 13.24
CA ILE A 216 12.66 -18.25 12.57
C ILE A 216 14.14 -18.53 12.45
N VAL A 217 14.63 -18.66 11.21
CA VAL A 217 16.03 -19.08 10.92
C VAL A 217 17.03 -18.05 11.42
N ASN A 218 16.77 -16.75 11.19
CA ASN A 218 17.69 -15.67 11.52
C ASN A 218 17.36 -14.97 12.86
N ALA A 219 16.76 -15.68 13.84
CA ALA A 219 16.28 -15.11 15.08
C ALA A 219 17.38 -14.33 15.85
N GLU A 220 18.59 -14.88 15.95
CA GLU A 220 19.70 -14.22 16.64
C GLU A 220 20.11 -12.91 15.95
N ASN A 221 20.19 -12.91 14.63
CA ASN A 221 20.55 -11.73 13.84
C ASN A 221 19.46 -10.65 13.96
N ILE A 222 18.18 -11.04 13.94
CA ILE A 222 17.06 -10.12 14.15
C ILE A 222 17.11 -9.51 15.55
N ASN A 223 17.34 -10.34 16.58
CA ASN A 223 17.43 -9.88 17.97
C ASN A 223 18.60 -8.90 18.18
N ALA A 224 19.72 -9.12 17.49
CA ALA A 224 20.91 -8.26 17.56
C ALA A 224 20.66 -6.82 17.04
N LEU A 225 19.63 -6.60 16.24
CA LEU A 225 19.23 -5.26 15.77
C LEU A 225 18.69 -4.37 16.91
N TYR A 226 18.26 -4.98 18.02
CA TYR A 226 17.57 -4.29 19.11
C TYR A 226 18.47 -4.19 20.36
N LYS A 227 18.57 -2.98 20.91
CA LYS A 227 19.38 -2.73 22.10
C LYS A 227 18.79 -3.40 23.36
N GLY A 228 19.67 -3.79 24.28
CA GLY A 228 19.28 -4.28 25.62
C GLY A 228 19.08 -5.78 25.72
N GLY A 229 19.55 -6.58 24.75
CA GLY A 229 19.51 -8.06 24.83
C GLY A 229 18.10 -8.65 24.84
N LYS A 230 17.13 -7.93 24.31
CA LYS A 230 15.73 -8.39 24.24
C LYS A 230 15.58 -9.43 23.14
N ASP A 231 14.95 -10.54 23.46
CA ASP A 231 14.51 -11.52 22.46
C ASP A 231 13.19 -11.07 21.82
N VAL A 232 13.31 -10.15 20.82
CA VAL A 232 12.14 -9.60 20.11
C VAL A 232 11.43 -10.66 19.26
N VAL A 233 12.16 -11.66 18.78
CA VAL A 233 11.59 -12.77 18.02
C VAL A 233 10.71 -13.64 18.93
N ALA A 234 11.15 -13.93 20.15
CA ALA A 234 10.32 -14.64 21.13
C ALA A 234 9.07 -13.81 21.51
N GLN A 235 9.20 -12.48 21.64
CA GLN A 235 8.07 -11.60 21.91
C GLN A 235 7.04 -11.63 20.77
N VAL A 236 7.48 -11.62 19.51
CA VAL A 236 6.59 -11.76 18.34
C VAL A 236 5.93 -13.14 18.31
N LYS A 237 6.67 -14.20 18.54
CA LYS A 237 6.15 -15.57 18.56
C LYS A 237 5.14 -15.80 19.68
N SER A 238 5.34 -15.16 20.83
CA SER A 238 4.38 -15.20 21.94
C SER A 238 3.14 -14.34 21.66
N GLY A 239 3.13 -13.57 20.58
CA GLY A 239 2.08 -12.61 20.23
C GLY A 239 2.09 -11.34 21.06
N SER A 240 2.95 -11.23 22.08
CA SER A 240 2.96 -10.08 23.00
C SER A 240 3.37 -8.78 22.33
N HIS A 241 4.14 -8.85 21.24
CA HIS A 241 4.57 -7.69 20.47
C HIS A 241 4.36 -7.90 18.97
N LEU A 242 4.06 -6.81 18.28
CA LEU A 242 4.05 -6.72 16.83
C LEU A 242 5.35 -6.09 16.35
N LEU A 243 5.89 -6.63 15.27
CA LEU A 243 7.09 -6.15 14.61
C LEU A 243 6.99 -6.50 13.12
N LEU A 244 7.03 -5.53 12.22
CA LEU A 244 6.99 -5.82 10.79
C LEU A 244 8.34 -6.40 10.34
N PRO A 245 8.34 -7.56 9.68
CA PRO A 245 9.55 -8.15 9.13
C PRO A 245 9.97 -7.44 7.82
N ASN A 246 11.25 -7.57 7.48
CA ASN A 246 11.89 -6.87 6.37
C ASN A 246 11.48 -7.35 4.96
N ASN A 247 10.72 -8.42 4.86
CA ASN A 247 10.15 -8.95 3.63
C ASN A 247 8.67 -8.55 3.43
N LEU A 248 8.07 -7.76 4.34
CA LEU A 248 6.71 -7.25 4.19
C LEU A 248 6.73 -5.87 3.51
N TYR A 249 6.27 -5.84 2.27
CA TYR A 249 6.06 -4.64 1.48
C TYR A 249 4.62 -4.15 1.66
N ILE A 250 4.45 -2.86 1.93
CA ILE A 250 3.15 -2.22 2.06
C ILE A 250 3.05 -1.15 0.97
N TRP A 251 2.31 -1.45 -0.09
CA TRP A 251 2.17 -0.54 -1.22
C TRP A 251 0.73 -0.05 -1.31
N ALA A 252 0.57 1.21 -1.67
CA ALA A 252 -0.76 1.82 -1.74
C ALA A 252 -0.96 2.60 -3.03
N THR A 253 -2.23 2.73 -3.45
CA THR A 253 -2.63 3.67 -4.50
C THR A 253 -3.35 4.86 -3.90
N MET A 254 -3.19 6.02 -4.54
CA MET A 254 -3.88 7.25 -4.18
C MET A 254 -4.30 8.00 -5.45
N ASN A 255 -5.57 8.35 -5.54
CA ASN A 255 -6.03 9.34 -6.50
C ASN A 255 -5.87 10.74 -5.92
N THR A 256 -5.41 11.68 -6.74
CA THR A 256 -5.22 13.07 -6.32
C THR A 256 -6.47 13.92 -6.54
N SER A 257 -7.43 13.45 -7.38
CA SER A 257 -8.56 14.21 -7.89
C SER A 257 -9.79 14.28 -6.98
N ASP A 258 -9.90 13.45 -5.96
CA ASP A 258 -11.12 13.39 -5.15
C ASP A 258 -11.12 14.45 -4.05
N GLN A 259 -12.10 15.36 -4.08
CA GLN A 259 -12.28 16.44 -3.09
C GLN A 259 -12.80 15.95 -1.72
N SER A 260 -13.36 14.74 -1.66
CA SER A 260 -13.95 14.14 -0.45
C SER A 260 -13.00 13.26 0.36
N LEU A 261 -11.70 13.47 0.20
CA LEU A 261 -10.67 12.60 0.79
C LEU A 261 -10.25 13.05 2.19
N PHE A 262 -9.85 12.07 2.99
CA PHE A 262 -9.20 12.36 4.26
C PHE A 262 -7.78 12.89 4.01
N PRO A 263 -7.40 14.02 4.62
CA PRO A 263 -6.05 14.52 4.51
C PRO A 263 -5.08 13.56 5.19
N ILE A 264 -4.03 13.20 4.46
CA ILE A 264 -2.92 12.42 5.03
C ILE A 264 -1.99 13.39 5.74
N ASP A 265 -1.79 13.20 7.04
CA ASP A 265 -0.94 14.06 7.85
C ASP A 265 0.55 13.90 7.53
N SER A 266 1.39 14.86 8.00
CA SER A 266 2.81 14.88 7.70
C SER A 266 3.59 13.72 8.36
N ALA A 267 3.14 13.25 9.53
CA ALA A 267 3.76 12.15 10.24
C ALA A 267 3.53 10.83 9.49
N PHE A 268 2.35 10.67 8.90
CA PHE A 268 2.07 9.53 8.01
C PHE A 268 2.89 9.62 6.72
N LYS A 269 2.91 10.80 6.08
CA LYS A 269 3.59 11.02 4.79
C LYS A 269 5.08 10.66 4.85
N ARG A 270 5.79 11.00 5.93
CA ARG A 270 7.24 10.77 6.06
C ARG A 270 7.66 9.30 6.10
N ARG A 271 6.73 8.38 6.35
CA ARG A 271 6.98 6.95 6.45
C ARG A 271 6.82 6.21 5.12
N TRP A 272 6.48 6.96 4.05
CA TRP A 272 6.19 6.42 2.75
C TRP A 272 7.06 7.06 1.68
N ASP A 273 7.54 6.26 0.76
CA ASP A 273 8.08 6.73 -0.50
C ASP A 273 6.95 7.03 -1.48
N TRP A 274 7.09 8.10 -2.24
CA TRP A 274 6.05 8.62 -3.10
C TRP A 274 6.45 8.45 -4.57
N LYS A 275 5.66 7.66 -5.32
CA LYS A 275 5.89 7.41 -6.74
C LYS A 275 4.77 8.02 -7.57
N TYR A 276 5.08 9.09 -8.27
CA TYR A 276 4.14 9.70 -9.21
C TYR A 276 4.01 8.85 -10.47
N ILE A 277 2.78 8.49 -10.83
CA ILE A 277 2.46 7.78 -12.07
C ILE A 277 1.97 8.78 -13.09
N LYS A 278 2.88 9.14 -14.00
CA LYS A 278 2.63 10.12 -15.05
C LYS A 278 1.55 9.63 -16.01
N ILE A 279 0.77 10.57 -16.53
CA ILE A 279 -0.10 10.36 -17.69
C ILE A 279 0.82 10.17 -18.91
N LYS A 280 0.68 9.05 -19.58
CA LYS A 280 1.44 8.74 -20.80
C LYS A 280 0.60 7.90 -21.76
N ASP A 281 0.97 7.92 -23.02
CA ASP A 281 0.44 6.96 -23.98
C ASP A 281 0.84 5.55 -23.57
N ALA A 282 -0.13 4.65 -23.48
CA ALA A 282 0.12 3.23 -23.23
C ALA A 282 0.34 2.44 -24.52
N GLU A 283 0.38 3.11 -25.68
CA GLU A 283 0.66 2.55 -27.02
C GLU A 283 -0.28 1.37 -27.39
N LYS A 284 -1.51 1.38 -26.84
CA LYS A 284 -2.52 0.35 -27.12
C LYS A 284 -3.35 0.66 -28.37
N GLY A 285 -3.23 1.87 -28.95
CA GLY A 285 -3.95 2.30 -30.14
C GLY A 285 -5.47 2.33 -29.95
N TYR A 286 -5.96 2.67 -28.73
CA TYR A 286 -7.40 2.72 -28.45
C TYR A 286 -8.08 3.81 -29.31
N ARG A 287 -9.31 3.49 -29.76
CA ARG A 287 -10.12 4.40 -30.58
C ARG A 287 -11.52 4.56 -30.01
N ILE A 288 -12.00 5.80 -29.95
CA ILE A 288 -13.41 6.11 -29.68
C ILE A 288 -14.19 5.79 -30.96
N THR A 289 -15.19 4.92 -30.87
CA THR A 289 -15.96 4.48 -32.04
C THR A 289 -17.44 4.84 -31.89
N PHE A 290 -17.96 5.59 -32.86
CA PHE A 290 -19.36 6.01 -32.92
C PHE A 290 -20.18 5.13 -33.85
N SER A 291 -21.52 5.10 -33.67
CA SER A 291 -22.46 4.29 -34.45
C SER A 291 -22.49 4.65 -35.94
N ASN A 292 -22.15 5.89 -36.32
CA ASN A 292 -22.00 6.34 -37.69
C ASN A 292 -20.71 5.90 -38.38
N GLY A 293 -19.86 5.08 -37.70
CA GLY A 293 -18.59 4.58 -38.22
C GLY A 293 -17.40 5.52 -38.03
N HIS A 294 -17.58 6.72 -37.51
CA HIS A 294 -16.47 7.62 -37.21
C HIS A 294 -15.64 7.08 -36.04
N GLN A 295 -14.32 7.20 -36.18
CA GLN A 295 -13.35 6.80 -35.16
C GLN A 295 -12.37 7.95 -34.88
N TYR A 296 -12.09 8.14 -33.60
CA TYR A 296 -11.11 9.14 -33.14
C TYR A 296 -10.07 8.46 -32.27
N ASP A 297 -8.83 8.95 -32.35
CA ASP A 297 -7.75 8.45 -31.54
C ASP A 297 -7.93 8.85 -30.08
N TRP A 298 -7.85 7.86 -29.19
CA TRP A 298 -8.11 8.05 -27.75
C TRP A 298 -7.00 8.89 -27.11
N TRP A 299 -5.73 8.65 -27.46
CA TRP A 299 -4.63 9.40 -26.88
C TRP A 299 -4.62 10.86 -27.32
N GLN A 300 -4.90 11.13 -28.59
CA GLN A 300 -5.04 12.50 -29.07
C GLN A 300 -6.16 13.25 -28.34
N PHE A 301 -7.29 12.59 -28.11
CA PHE A 301 -8.39 13.19 -27.33
C PHE A 301 -7.94 13.51 -25.89
N ILE A 302 -7.34 12.54 -25.17
CA ILE A 302 -6.86 12.75 -23.80
C ILE A 302 -5.84 13.86 -23.73
N SER A 303 -4.89 13.88 -24.66
CA SER A 303 -3.82 14.89 -24.69
C SER A 303 -4.40 16.29 -24.87
N ALA A 304 -5.38 16.44 -25.77
CA ALA A 304 -6.03 17.72 -26.03
C ALA A 304 -6.82 18.20 -24.79
N ILE A 305 -7.66 17.34 -24.21
CA ILE A 305 -8.48 17.72 -23.05
C ILE A 305 -7.63 18.01 -21.81
N ASN A 306 -6.55 17.24 -21.58
CA ASN A 306 -5.65 17.49 -20.47
C ASN A 306 -4.89 18.81 -20.65
N ALA A 307 -4.58 19.22 -21.87
CA ALA A 307 -4.00 20.54 -22.16
C ALA A 307 -4.97 21.67 -21.84
N GLU A 308 -6.26 21.51 -22.15
CA GLU A 308 -7.31 22.48 -21.77
C GLU A 308 -7.46 22.58 -20.23
N ILE A 309 -7.44 21.45 -19.52
CA ILE A 309 -7.49 21.42 -18.06
C ILE A 309 -6.28 22.15 -17.45
N GLU A 310 -5.10 22.01 -18.04
CA GLU A 310 -3.86 22.66 -17.59
C GLU A 310 -3.86 24.16 -17.86
N GLY A 311 -4.44 24.58 -18.99
CA GLY A 311 -4.54 25.99 -19.40
C GLY A 311 -5.62 26.80 -18.70
N GLY A 312 -6.47 26.18 -17.88
CA GLY A 312 -7.53 26.84 -17.14
C GLY A 312 -7.01 27.79 -16.03
N GLU A 313 -7.87 28.68 -15.55
CA GLU A 313 -7.52 29.66 -14.50
C GLU A 313 -7.11 29.02 -13.17
N ILE A 314 -7.49 27.77 -12.93
CA ILE A 314 -7.12 26.98 -11.76
C ILE A 314 -6.35 25.75 -12.26
N GLN A 315 -5.08 25.64 -11.91
CA GLN A 315 -4.28 24.45 -12.20
C GLN A 315 -4.89 23.24 -11.49
N GLN A 316 -5.63 22.41 -12.24
CA GLN A 316 -6.33 21.22 -11.74
C GLN A 316 -5.61 19.95 -12.27
N GLU A 317 -4.31 19.83 -12.00
CA GLU A 317 -3.54 18.65 -12.41
C GLU A 317 -4.14 17.32 -11.95
N ASP A 318 -4.81 17.35 -10.82
CA ASP A 318 -5.51 16.23 -10.21
C ASP A 318 -6.74 15.76 -11.02
N LYS A 319 -7.35 16.65 -11.84
CA LYS A 319 -8.53 16.34 -12.65
C LYS A 319 -8.22 15.84 -14.06
N LYS A 320 -6.95 15.75 -14.42
CA LYS A 320 -6.52 15.19 -15.71
C LYS A 320 -6.92 13.71 -15.85
N LEU A 321 -7.10 13.27 -17.09
CA LEU A 321 -7.48 11.90 -17.43
C LEU A 321 -6.24 11.08 -17.80
N GLY A 322 -6.11 9.90 -17.19
CA GLY A 322 -5.12 8.90 -17.58
C GLY A 322 -5.60 8.02 -18.75
N TYR A 323 -4.66 7.34 -19.41
CA TYR A 323 -4.95 6.52 -20.59
C TYR A 323 -6.02 5.44 -20.35
N PHE A 324 -6.05 4.84 -19.15
CA PHE A 324 -6.99 3.77 -18.80
C PHE A 324 -8.24 4.27 -18.08
N PHE A 325 -8.56 5.56 -18.21
CA PHE A 325 -9.78 6.13 -17.62
C PHE A 325 -11.06 5.48 -18.18
N ALA A 326 -11.10 5.26 -19.49
CA ALA A 326 -12.17 4.50 -20.13
C ALA A 326 -11.67 3.10 -20.52
N LYS A 327 -12.51 2.08 -20.25
CA LYS A 327 -12.20 0.70 -20.64
C LYS A 327 -12.48 0.50 -22.12
N ALA A 328 -11.48 0.03 -22.85
CA ALA A 328 -11.63 -0.37 -24.23
C ALA A 328 -11.86 -1.90 -24.32
N TYR A 329 -12.70 -2.30 -25.27
CA TYR A 329 -12.88 -3.70 -25.67
C TYR A 329 -12.38 -3.84 -27.11
N ASP A 330 -11.49 -4.79 -27.36
CA ASP A 330 -10.83 -4.98 -28.66
C ASP A 330 -10.25 -3.67 -29.24
N GLY A 331 -9.63 -2.86 -28.36
CA GLY A 331 -9.06 -1.56 -28.74
C GLY A 331 -10.08 -0.45 -28.99
N LYS A 332 -11.37 -0.69 -28.77
CA LYS A 332 -12.47 0.26 -29.06
C LYS A 332 -13.15 0.71 -27.77
N ILE A 333 -13.33 2.01 -27.63
CA ILE A 333 -14.17 2.67 -26.63
C ILE A 333 -15.48 3.01 -27.31
N SER A 334 -16.58 2.41 -26.90
CA SER A 334 -17.90 2.68 -27.48
C SER A 334 -18.36 4.11 -27.20
N ALA A 335 -19.19 4.66 -28.07
CA ALA A 335 -19.82 5.96 -27.86
C ALA A 335 -20.56 6.04 -26.51
N GLU A 336 -21.23 4.97 -26.10
CA GLU A 336 -21.93 4.89 -24.82
C GLU A 336 -20.93 5.00 -23.64
N THR A 337 -19.83 4.23 -23.67
CA THR A 337 -18.78 4.33 -22.65
C THR A 337 -18.13 5.71 -22.63
N PHE A 338 -17.90 6.29 -23.78
CA PHE A 338 -17.34 7.62 -23.90
C PHE A 338 -18.24 8.68 -23.28
N VAL A 339 -19.52 8.68 -23.61
CA VAL A 339 -20.50 9.63 -23.08
C VAL A 339 -20.71 9.42 -21.58
N SER A 340 -21.00 8.17 -21.16
CA SER A 340 -21.39 7.89 -19.77
C SER A 340 -20.25 7.98 -18.75
N LYS A 341 -19.00 7.82 -19.17
CA LYS A 341 -17.86 7.92 -18.27
C LYS A 341 -17.04 9.17 -18.49
N VAL A 342 -16.64 9.45 -19.73
CA VAL A 342 -15.68 10.52 -20.02
C VAL A 342 -16.36 11.87 -20.05
N LEU A 343 -17.38 12.04 -20.88
CA LEU A 343 -18.10 13.31 -20.96
C LEU A 343 -18.83 13.63 -19.64
N PHE A 344 -19.40 12.62 -19.00
CA PHE A 344 -20.05 12.80 -17.70
C PHE A 344 -19.07 13.29 -16.64
N TYR A 345 -17.86 12.70 -16.55
CA TYR A 345 -16.80 13.16 -15.65
C TYR A 345 -16.35 14.59 -15.97
N LEU A 346 -16.10 14.87 -17.25
CA LEU A 346 -15.67 16.20 -17.66
C LEU A 346 -16.68 17.27 -17.31
N TYR A 347 -17.96 16.97 -17.49
CA TYR A 347 -19.06 17.92 -17.21
C TYR A 347 -19.30 18.15 -15.71
N ASN A 348 -19.21 17.09 -14.87
CA ASN A 348 -19.55 17.21 -13.45
C ASN A 348 -18.38 17.55 -12.56
N ASP A 349 -17.17 17.09 -12.91
CA ASP A 349 -16.02 17.15 -12.02
C ASP A 349 -14.92 18.11 -12.51
N VAL A 350 -14.93 18.48 -13.80
CA VAL A 350 -13.85 19.28 -14.41
C VAL A 350 -14.33 20.66 -14.84
N PHE A 351 -15.39 20.75 -15.64
CA PHE A 351 -15.95 21.98 -16.20
C PHE A 351 -17.31 22.30 -15.59
#